data_f1b28077f0049182328d565d363cd845
#
_entry.id   f1b28077f0049182328d565d363cd845
#
_cell.length_a   1.000
_cell.length_b   1.000
_cell.length_c   1.000
_cell.angle_alpha   90.00
_cell.angle_beta   90.00
_cell.angle_gamma   90.00
#
_symmetry.space_group_name_H-M   'P 1'
#
loop_
_entity.id
_entity.type
_entity.pdbx_description
1 polymer ?
#
loop_
_entity_poly.entity_id
_entity_poly.type
_entity_poly.pdbx_seq_one_letter_code
_entity_poly.pdbx_strand_id
1 'polypeptide(L)'
;MQLIPRDEKFYALFNEQAANIHKAAKMLVSLFENYQEVEKQVSEIKFLEHKGDQITHALMKKLNRTFITPFDREDIHALGSALDDVLDLVDAAASRFITYKIKKVTPGAQQLAKVILHGTEIIVSAVAQLNHPQNMLEYCEQLTLLEEEADRIKGECIARLFEESTDPFEVIKWKEIYEVLEASTDKCEDVADVLESVVLKAA
;
A
#
# COMPACT_ATOMS: atom_id res chain seq x y z
N MET A 1 -5.01 -17.54 -31.62
CA MET A 1 -4.67 -17.49 -30.18
C MET A 1 -3.33 -16.77 -30.08
N GLN A 2 -3.35 -15.47 -29.76
CA GLN A 2 -2.11 -14.70 -29.60
C GLN A 2 -1.43 -15.20 -28.32
N LEU A 3 -0.24 -15.81 -28.46
CA LEU A 3 0.59 -16.19 -27.32
C LEU A 3 1.18 -14.90 -26.74
N ILE A 4 0.60 -14.40 -25.66
CA ILE A 4 1.19 -13.30 -24.89
C ILE A 4 2.58 -13.79 -24.44
N PRO A 5 3.66 -13.06 -24.75
CA PRO A 5 5.01 -13.41 -24.29
C PRO A 5 5.04 -13.72 -22.80
N ARG A 6 5.90 -14.63 -22.36
CA ARG A 6 5.94 -15.06 -20.95
C ARG A 6 6.23 -13.92 -19.99
N ASP A 7 7.01 -12.95 -20.42
CA ASP A 7 7.42 -11.78 -19.63
C ASP A 7 6.28 -10.80 -19.42
N GLU A 8 5.43 -10.54 -20.42
CA GLU A 8 4.27 -9.66 -20.31
C GLU A 8 3.28 -10.07 -19.21
N LYS A 9 3.22 -11.37 -18.88
CA LYS A 9 2.33 -11.87 -17.83
C LYS A 9 2.80 -11.53 -16.41
N PHE A 10 4.09 -11.31 -16.16
CA PHE A 10 4.57 -10.83 -14.87
C PHE A 10 4.19 -9.36 -14.69
N TYR A 11 4.49 -8.55 -15.69
CA TYR A 11 4.12 -7.13 -15.67
C TYR A 11 2.61 -6.92 -15.55
N ALA A 12 1.79 -7.76 -16.21
CA ALA A 12 0.34 -7.71 -16.08
C ALA A 12 -0.14 -7.96 -14.63
N LEU A 13 0.45 -8.95 -13.92
CA LEU A 13 0.11 -9.24 -12.52
C LEU A 13 0.55 -8.11 -11.59
N PHE A 14 1.74 -7.55 -11.77
CA PHE A 14 2.17 -6.39 -11.00
C PHE A 14 1.27 -5.17 -11.21
N ASN A 15 0.91 -4.86 -12.45
CA ASN A 15 0.00 -3.77 -12.76
C ASN A 15 -1.41 -4.01 -12.17
N GLU A 16 -1.89 -5.25 -12.20
CA GLU A 16 -3.18 -5.60 -11.59
C GLU A 16 -3.14 -5.40 -10.07
N GLN A 17 -2.05 -5.83 -9.41
CA GLN A 17 -1.88 -5.65 -7.97
C GLN A 17 -1.77 -4.17 -7.59
N ALA A 18 -0.95 -3.39 -8.27
CA ALA A 18 -0.81 -1.95 -8.04
C ALA A 18 -2.16 -1.21 -8.20
N ALA A 19 -2.92 -1.52 -9.26
CA ALA A 19 -4.25 -0.94 -9.46
C ALA A 19 -5.25 -1.36 -8.36
N ASN A 20 -5.14 -2.58 -7.85
CA ASN A 20 -5.98 -3.09 -6.77
C ASN A 20 -5.70 -2.38 -5.44
N ILE A 21 -4.43 -2.18 -5.11
CA ILE A 21 -3.97 -1.42 -3.93
C ILE A 21 -4.47 0.02 -4.00
N HIS A 22 -4.26 0.68 -5.13
CA HIS A 22 -4.70 2.05 -5.33
C HIS A 22 -6.22 2.22 -5.20
N LYS A 23 -6.98 1.23 -5.67
CA LYS A 23 -8.43 1.21 -5.45
C LYS A 23 -8.79 1.10 -3.97
N ALA A 24 -8.10 0.26 -3.19
CA ALA A 24 -8.31 0.12 -1.76
C ALA A 24 -7.97 1.43 -1.01
N ALA A 25 -6.87 2.09 -1.37
CA ALA A 25 -6.48 3.39 -0.80
C ALA A 25 -7.52 4.49 -1.09
N LYS A 26 -8.07 4.53 -2.32
CA LYS A 26 -9.21 5.43 -2.65
C LYS A 26 -10.42 5.17 -1.77
N MET A 27 -10.73 3.92 -1.52
CA MET A 27 -11.86 3.56 -0.65
C MET A 27 -11.60 3.92 0.80
N LEU A 28 -10.36 3.78 1.30
CA LEU A 28 -9.97 4.22 2.64
C LEU A 28 -10.16 5.74 2.80
N VAL A 29 -9.72 6.54 1.83
CA VAL A 29 -9.95 8.00 1.84
C VAL A 29 -11.45 8.31 1.83
N SER A 30 -12.22 7.66 0.95
CA SER A 30 -13.67 7.84 0.88
C SER A 30 -14.37 7.49 2.21
N LEU A 31 -13.97 6.39 2.83
CA LEU A 31 -14.45 5.98 4.16
C LEU A 31 -14.18 7.06 5.21
N PHE A 32 -12.97 7.63 5.21
CA PHE A 32 -12.57 8.62 6.21
C PHE A 32 -13.19 10.01 5.99
N GLU A 33 -13.47 10.37 4.75
CA GLU A 33 -14.13 11.64 4.43
C GLU A 33 -15.65 11.61 4.65
N ASN A 34 -16.30 10.50 4.33
CA ASN A 34 -17.75 10.40 4.34
C ASN A 34 -18.29 9.51 5.47
N TYR A 35 -17.54 8.97 6.32
CA TYR A 35 -17.78 8.07 7.46
C TYR A 35 -19.24 7.56 7.61
N GLN A 36 -19.77 6.95 6.55
CA GLN A 36 -21.11 6.36 6.45
C GLN A 36 -21.00 4.93 5.93
N GLU A 37 -21.98 4.09 6.25
CA GLU A 37 -21.98 2.66 5.85
C GLU A 37 -20.63 1.97 6.11
N VAL A 38 -20.02 2.24 7.28
CA VAL A 38 -18.64 1.89 7.63
C VAL A 38 -18.38 0.39 7.42
N GLU A 39 -19.26 -0.48 7.93
CA GLU A 39 -19.13 -1.94 7.81
C GLU A 39 -19.09 -2.38 6.35
N LYS A 40 -19.91 -1.76 5.49
CA LYS A 40 -19.94 -2.07 4.06
C LYS A 40 -18.65 -1.65 3.37
N GLN A 41 -18.21 -0.40 3.60
CA GLN A 41 -16.98 0.10 2.99
C GLN A 41 -15.75 -0.71 3.44
N VAL A 42 -15.64 -1.06 4.73
CA VAL A 42 -14.58 -1.92 5.25
C VAL A 42 -14.65 -3.32 4.62
N SER A 43 -15.84 -3.90 4.46
CA SER A 43 -16.01 -5.20 3.78
C SER A 43 -15.58 -5.15 2.32
N GLU A 44 -15.80 -4.03 1.63
CA GLU A 44 -15.35 -3.83 0.25
C GLU A 44 -13.81 -3.68 0.16
N ILE A 45 -13.16 -3.02 1.13
CA ILE A 45 -11.69 -2.98 1.24
C ILE A 45 -11.15 -4.39 1.48
N LYS A 46 -11.74 -5.16 2.39
CA LYS A 46 -11.39 -6.56 2.66
C LYS A 46 -11.53 -7.46 1.43
N PHE A 47 -12.54 -7.22 0.60
CA PHE A 47 -12.68 -7.92 -0.68
C PHE A 47 -11.51 -7.62 -1.63
N LEU A 48 -11.00 -6.39 -1.65
CA LEU A 48 -9.83 -6.02 -2.46
C LEU A 48 -8.55 -6.67 -1.93
N GLU A 49 -8.39 -6.79 -0.60
CA GLU A 49 -7.27 -7.52 0.00
C GLU A 49 -7.31 -9.01 -0.40
N HIS A 50 -8.42 -9.70 -0.24
CA HIS A 50 -8.53 -11.08 -0.72
C HIS A 50 -8.28 -11.25 -2.22
N LYS A 51 -8.63 -10.24 -3.03
CA LYS A 51 -8.27 -10.23 -4.45
C LYS A 51 -6.76 -10.05 -4.63
N GLY A 52 -6.11 -9.22 -3.84
CA GLY A 52 -4.66 -9.03 -3.80
C GLY A 52 -3.92 -10.33 -3.50
N ASP A 53 -4.34 -11.03 -2.44
CA ASP A 53 -3.83 -12.37 -2.10
C ASP A 53 -3.83 -13.32 -3.28
N GLN A 54 -4.95 -13.33 -4.04
CA GLN A 54 -5.08 -14.20 -5.22
C GLN A 54 -4.10 -13.82 -6.34
N ILE A 55 -3.88 -12.52 -6.55
CA ILE A 55 -2.91 -12.00 -7.54
C ILE A 55 -1.50 -12.38 -7.11
N THR A 56 -1.13 -12.14 -5.86
CA THR A 56 0.19 -12.49 -5.29
C THR A 56 0.43 -13.99 -5.36
N HIS A 57 -0.56 -14.81 -4.99
CA HIS A 57 -0.45 -16.26 -5.14
C HIS A 57 -0.26 -16.69 -6.61
N ALA A 58 -0.97 -16.06 -7.55
CA ALA A 58 -0.80 -16.34 -8.99
C ALA A 58 0.59 -15.96 -9.48
N LEU A 59 1.14 -14.82 -8.99
CA LEU A 59 2.50 -14.36 -9.28
C LEU A 59 3.54 -15.37 -8.78
N MET A 60 3.46 -15.79 -7.52
CA MET A 60 4.39 -16.76 -6.92
C MET A 60 4.30 -18.14 -7.60
N LYS A 61 3.10 -18.60 -7.90
CA LYS A 61 2.88 -19.84 -8.65
C LYS A 61 3.49 -19.77 -10.07
N LYS A 62 3.37 -18.62 -10.74
CA LYS A 62 3.99 -18.40 -12.04
C LYS A 62 5.50 -18.35 -11.93
N LEU A 63 6.05 -17.65 -10.95
CA LEU A 63 7.49 -17.57 -10.68
C LEU A 63 8.09 -18.98 -10.52
N ASN A 64 7.45 -19.85 -9.73
CA ASN A 64 7.90 -21.21 -9.47
C ASN A 64 7.86 -22.12 -10.71
N ARG A 65 7.10 -21.78 -11.75
CA ARG A 65 6.95 -22.55 -12.99
C ARG A 65 7.71 -21.97 -14.18
N THR A 66 8.34 -20.81 -14.01
CA THR A 66 9.04 -20.12 -15.09
C THR A 66 10.54 -20.24 -14.87
N PHE A 67 11.26 -20.77 -15.87
CA PHE A 67 12.71 -20.92 -15.80
C PHE A 67 13.45 -19.62 -16.14
N ILE A 68 12.98 -18.90 -17.16
CA ILE A 68 13.52 -17.58 -17.55
C ILE A 68 12.53 -16.53 -17.14
N THR A 69 12.95 -15.56 -16.33
CA THR A 69 12.14 -14.45 -15.79
C THR A 69 12.59 -13.12 -16.39
N PRO A 70 11.74 -12.09 -16.44
CA PRO A 70 12.08 -10.79 -17.04
C PRO A 70 13.19 -10.05 -16.30
N PHE A 71 13.30 -10.25 -14.98
CA PHE A 71 14.37 -9.74 -14.11
C PHE A 71 14.60 -10.75 -12.98
N ASP A 72 15.44 -10.42 -12.02
CA ASP A 72 15.85 -11.34 -10.95
C ASP A 72 14.64 -11.94 -10.22
N ARG A 73 14.68 -13.26 -10.00
CA ARG A 73 13.60 -13.99 -9.32
C ARG A 73 13.36 -13.55 -7.90
N GLU A 74 14.44 -13.16 -7.19
CA GLU A 74 14.36 -12.65 -5.82
C GLU A 74 13.65 -11.30 -5.80
N ASP A 75 13.94 -10.43 -6.77
CA ASP A 75 13.27 -9.13 -6.89
C ASP A 75 11.80 -9.26 -7.32
N ILE A 76 11.46 -10.23 -8.18
CA ILE A 76 10.05 -10.55 -8.51
C ILE A 76 9.29 -10.97 -7.26
N HIS A 77 9.90 -11.82 -6.44
CA HIS A 77 9.29 -12.27 -5.19
C HIS A 77 9.13 -11.08 -4.22
N ALA A 78 10.20 -10.33 -4.01
CA ALA A 78 10.22 -9.18 -3.09
C ALA A 78 9.19 -8.13 -3.48
N LEU A 79 9.13 -7.76 -4.78
CA LEU A 79 8.14 -6.79 -5.28
C LEU A 79 6.70 -7.28 -5.08
N GLY A 80 6.45 -8.56 -5.36
CA GLY A 80 5.13 -9.15 -5.14
C GLY A 80 4.71 -9.11 -3.68
N SER A 81 5.63 -9.42 -2.75
CA SER A 81 5.38 -9.38 -1.31
C SER A 81 5.22 -7.94 -0.80
N ALA A 82 6.07 -7.00 -1.21
CA ALA A 82 5.97 -5.61 -0.79
C ALA A 82 4.64 -4.96 -1.24
N LEU A 83 4.19 -5.24 -2.46
CA LEU A 83 2.88 -4.78 -2.93
C LEU A 83 1.72 -5.37 -2.11
N ASP A 84 1.81 -6.63 -1.71
CA ASP A 84 0.81 -7.30 -0.87
C ASP A 84 0.76 -6.68 0.53
N ASP A 85 1.91 -6.44 1.15
CA ASP A 85 2.05 -5.83 2.47
C ASP A 85 1.39 -4.44 2.54
N VAL A 86 1.46 -3.62 1.48
CA VAL A 86 0.76 -2.32 1.41
C VAL A 86 -0.75 -2.52 1.54
N LEU A 87 -1.30 -3.48 0.81
CA LEU A 87 -2.74 -3.75 0.80
C LEU A 87 -3.23 -4.30 2.13
N ASP A 88 -2.46 -5.19 2.73
CA ASP A 88 -2.73 -5.77 4.05
C ASP A 88 -2.85 -4.70 5.13
N LEU A 89 -1.94 -3.70 5.12
CA LEU A 89 -1.98 -2.62 6.09
C LEU A 89 -3.13 -1.64 5.82
N VAL A 90 -3.51 -1.40 4.58
CA VAL A 90 -4.71 -0.61 4.22
C VAL A 90 -5.97 -1.29 4.76
N ASP A 91 -6.11 -2.61 4.59
CA ASP A 91 -7.22 -3.38 5.16
C ASP A 91 -7.17 -3.39 6.69
N ALA A 92 -5.98 -3.61 7.28
CA ALA A 92 -5.79 -3.60 8.72
C ALA A 92 -6.18 -2.24 9.34
N ALA A 93 -5.84 -1.12 8.68
CA ALA A 93 -6.25 0.21 9.11
C ALA A 93 -7.78 0.35 9.09
N ALA A 94 -8.43 0.01 7.97
CA ALA A 94 -9.88 0.08 7.83
C ALA A 94 -10.61 -0.80 8.87
N SER A 95 -10.13 -2.02 9.09
CA SER A 95 -10.71 -2.99 10.04
C SER A 95 -10.69 -2.51 11.49
N ARG A 96 -9.67 -1.70 11.89
CA ARG A 96 -9.60 -1.12 13.25
C ARG A 96 -10.75 -0.19 13.55
N PHE A 97 -11.31 0.48 12.56
CA PHE A 97 -12.46 1.38 12.76
C PHE A 97 -13.71 0.62 13.24
N ILE A 98 -13.91 -0.60 12.76
CA ILE A 98 -14.99 -1.48 13.26
C ILE A 98 -14.60 -2.07 14.61
N THR A 99 -13.40 -2.64 14.73
CA THR A 99 -12.93 -3.32 15.93
C THR A 99 -12.95 -2.41 17.15
N TYR A 100 -12.51 -1.16 16.99
CA TYR A 100 -12.44 -0.17 18.07
C TYR A 100 -13.72 0.67 18.19
N LYS A 101 -14.72 0.41 17.34
CA LYS A 101 -16.01 1.13 17.31
C LYS A 101 -15.82 2.64 17.23
N ILE A 102 -14.93 3.06 16.33
CA ILE A 102 -14.66 4.48 16.09
C ILE A 102 -15.95 5.16 15.63
N LYS A 103 -16.25 6.32 16.19
CA LYS A 103 -17.47 7.09 15.88
C LYS A 103 -17.21 8.25 14.94
N LYS A 104 -16.00 8.77 14.93
CA LYS A 104 -15.61 9.93 14.15
C LYS A 104 -14.16 9.85 13.78
N VAL A 105 -13.83 10.11 12.52
CA VAL A 105 -12.47 10.14 12.00
C VAL A 105 -11.77 11.43 12.43
N THR A 106 -10.50 11.32 12.83
CA THR A 106 -9.68 12.49 13.16
C THR A 106 -9.07 13.11 11.89
N PRO A 107 -8.77 14.42 11.91
CA PRO A 107 -8.07 15.06 10.78
C PRO A 107 -6.74 14.42 10.45
N GLY A 108 -5.98 13.95 11.46
CA GLY A 108 -4.69 13.26 11.24
C GLY A 108 -4.84 11.94 10.48
N ALA A 109 -5.85 11.14 10.82
CA ALA A 109 -6.13 9.90 10.08
C ALA A 109 -6.53 10.19 8.63
N GLN A 110 -7.31 11.26 8.38
CA GLN A 110 -7.63 11.68 7.02
C GLN A 110 -6.40 12.14 6.23
N GLN A 111 -5.46 12.83 6.88
CA GLN A 111 -4.19 13.24 6.26
C GLN A 111 -3.35 12.02 5.89
N LEU A 112 -3.13 11.09 6.82
CA LEU A 112 -2.39 9.85 6.56
C LEU A 112 -3.01 9.03 5.43
N ALA A 113 -4.33 8.89 5.39
CA ALA A 113 -5.00 8.19 4.29
C ALA A 113 -4.75 8.85 2.93
N LYS A 114 -4.62 10.18 2.86
CA LYS A 114 -4.28 10.91 1.62
C LYS A 114 -2.83 10.71 1.21
N VAL A 115 -1.91 10.62 2.18
CA VAL A 115 -0.50 10.27 1.90
C VAL A 115 -0.42 8.86 1.34
N ILE A 116 -1.10 7.88 1.94
CA ILE A 116 -1.18 6.50 1.41
C ILE A 116 -1.74 6.49 -0.01
N LEU A 117 -2.82 7.23 -0.27
CA LEU A 117 -3.39 7.32 -1.61
C LEU A 117 -2.39 7.85 -2.62
N HIS A 118 -1.66 8.90 -2.29
CA HIS A 118 -0.63 9.48 -3.16
C HIS A 118 0.52 8.47 -3.39
N GLY A 119 1.01 7.79 -2.36
CA GLY A 119 2.01 6.72 -2.50
C GLY A 119 1.57 5.62 -3.46
N THR A 120 0.30 5.19 -3.34
CA THR A 120 -0.24 4.17 -4.27
C THR A 120 -0.39 4.66 -5.72
N GLU A 121 -0.62 5.96 -5.97
CA GLU A 121 -0.60 6.56 -7.32
C GLU A 121 0.80 6.50 -7.94
N ILE A 122 1.82 6.79 -7.14
CA ILE A 122 3.22 6.69 -7.56
C ILE A 122 3.57 5.23 -7.87
N ILE A 123 3.19 4.29 -7.00
CA ILE A 123 3.40 2.85 -7.22
C ILE A 123 2.77 2.38 -8.54
N VAL A 124 1.53 2.79 -8.85
CA VAL A 124 0.89 2.46 -10.14
C VAL A 124 1.72 2.97 -11.30
N SER A 125 2.23 4.20 -11.22
CA SER A 125 3.03 4.83 -12.27
C SER A 125 4.38 4.15 -12.44
N ALA A 126 5.07 3.80 -11.35
CA ALA A 126 6.35 3.13 -11.34
C ALA A 126 6.25 1.69 -11.89
N VAL A 127 5.27 0.94 -11.40
CA VAL A 127 5.03 -0.46 -11.84
C VAL A 127 4.68 -0.54 -13.32
N ALA A 128 3.94 0.45 -13.85
CA ALA A 128 3.63 0.52 -15.28
C ALA A 128 4.87 0.69 -16.17
N GLN A 129 5.98 1.17 -15.62
CA GLN A 129 7.25 1.38 -16.33
C GLN A 129 8.31 0.30 -16.10
N LEU A 130 7.98 -0.77 -15.36
CA LEU A 130 8.94 -1.84 -15.01
C LEU A 130 9.61 -2.51 -16.23
N ASN A 131 8.94 -2.58 -17.36
CA ASN A 131 9.49 -3.15 -18.60
C ASN A 131 10.43 -2.19 -19.36
N HIS A 132 10.36 -0.89 -19.06
CA HIS A 132 11.21 0.18 -19.59
C HIS A 132 11.43 1.24 -18.50
N PRO A 133 12.27 0.99 -17.50
CA PRO A 133 12.37 1.77 -16.28
C PRO A 133 13.02 3.14 -16.53
N GLN A 134 12.22 4.08 -17.02
CA GLN A 134 12.62 5.49 -17.11
C GLN A 134 12.16 6.23 -15.86
N ASN A 135 13.04 7.08 -15.33
CA ASN A 135 12.76 7.88 -14.14
C ASN A 135 12.37 7.08 -12.88
N MET A 136 12.76 5.79 -12.78
CA MET A 136 12.38 4.96 -11.64
C MET A 136 12.88 5.53 -10.32
N LEU A 137 14.11 6.04 -10.28
CA LEU A 137 14.69 6.67 -9.09
C LEU A 137 13.91 7.90 -8.62
N GLU A 138 13.29 8.64 -9.56
CA GLU A 138 12.42 9.77 -9.21
C GLU A 138 11.14 9.32 -8.50
N TYR A 139 10.56 8.17 -8.91
CA TYR A 139 9.43 7.59 -8.18
C TYR A 139 9.83 7.09 -6.80
N CYS A 140 11.01 6.48 -6.67
CA CYS A 140 11.54 6.02 -5.38
C CYS A 140 11.73 7.21 -4.42
N GLU A 141 12.38 8.28 -4.87
CA GLU A 141 12.57 9.51 -4.08
C GLU A 141 11.22 10.11 -3.62
N GLN A 142 10.21 10.12 -4.49
CA GLN A 142 8.88 10.61 -4.11
C GLN A 142 8.22 9.73 -3.03
N LEU A 143 8.41 8.42 -3.06
CA LEU A 143 7.85 7.50 -2.04
C LEU A 143 8.54 7.70 -0.69
N THR A 144 9.87 7.86 -0.65
CA THR A 144 10.61 8.19 0.58
C THR A 144 10.13 9.53 1.18
N LEU A 145 9.92 10.56 0.35
CA LEU A 145 9.40 11.85 0.86
C LEU A 145 7.98 11.72 1.45
N LEU A 146 7.16 10.82 0.93
CA LEU A 146 5.82 10.56 1.49
C LEU A 146 5.88 9.80 2.81
N GLU A 147 6.83 8.87 2.97
CA GLU A 147 7.10 8.19 4.23
C GLU A 147 7.51 9.21 5.31
N GLU A 148 8.49 10.08 5.03
CA GLU A 148 8.92 11.16 5.94
C GLU A 148 7.74 12.09 6.33
N GLU A 149 6.86 12.40 5.38
CA GLU A 149 5.64 13.19 5.65
C GLU A 149 4.69 12.43 6.59
N ALA A 150 4.46 11.13 6.37
CA ALA A 150 3.58 10.32 7.19
C ALA A 150 4.13 10.15 8.61
N ASP A 151 5.44 9.90 8.78
CA ASP A 151 6.09 9.80 10.10
C ASP A 151 5.92 11.10 10.89
N ARG A 152 6.15 12.25 10.25
CA ARG A 152 5.91 13.55 10.88
C ARG A 152 4.44 13.73 11.31
N ILE A 153 3.47 13.41 10.44
CA ILE A 153 2.03 13.52 10.76
C ILE A 153 1.69 12.60 11.93
N LYS A 154 2.15 11.34 11.93
CA LYS A 154 1.96 10.38 13.02
C LYS A 154 2.51 10.93 14.33
N GLY A 155 3.77 11.43 14.33
CA GLY A 155 4.40 12.01 15.50
C GLY A 155 3.61 13.17 16.10
N GLU A 156 3.17 14.12 15.28
CA GLU A 156 2.34 15.24 15.70
C GLU A 156 0.97 14.78 16.25
N CYS A 157 0.35 13.80 15.62
CA CYS A 157 -0.94 13.25 16.05
C CYS A 157 -0.83 12.54 17.40
N ILE A 158 0.22 11.74 17.60
CA ILE A 158 0.45 11.02 18.85
C ILE A 158 0.77 12.04 19.98
N ALA A 159 1.64 13.02 19.73
CA ALA A 159 1.95 14.05 20.73
C ALA A 159 0.66 14.76 21.21
N ARG A 160 -0.15 15.22 20.26
CA ARG A 160 -1.43 15.88 20.54
C ARG A 160 -2.41 14.99 21.28
N LEU A 161 -2.44 13.69 20.96
CA LEU A 161 -3.29 12.70 21.61
C LEU A 161 -2.96 12.57 23.11
N PHE A 162 -1.66 12.58 23.48
CA PHE A 162 -1.22 12.51 24.87
C PHE A 162 -1.42 13.83 25.64
N GLU A 163 -1.43 14.96 24.94
CA GLU A 163 -1.68 16.28 25.55
C GLU A 163 -3.17 16.54 25.81
N GLU A 164 -4.04 16.14 24.89
CA GLU A 164 -5.46 16.56 24.89
C GLU A 164 -6.42 15.49 25.43
N SER A 165 -6.07 14.20 25.33
CA SER A 165 -6.98 13.12 25.70
C SER A 165 -6.88 12.77 27.18
N THR A 166 -8.04 12.67 27.84
CA THR A 166 -8.17 12.19 29.20
C THR A 166 -8.65 10.74 29.31
N ASP A 167 -9.05 10.15 28.18
CA ASP A 167 -9.50 8.76 28.11
C ASP A 167 -8.36 7.85 27.61
N PRO A 168 -7.81 6.96 28.47
CA PRO A 168 -6.74 6.05 28.06
C PRO A 168 -7.14 5.10 26.92
N PHE A 169 -8.41 4.73 26.80
CA PHE A 169 -8.87 3.87 25.72
C PHE A 169 -8.84 4.59 24.38
N GLU A 170 -9.20 5.86 24.34
CA GLU A 170 -9.07 6.66 23.10
C GLU A 170 -7.61 6.86 22.72
N VAL A 171 -6.70 7.05 23.70
CA VAL A 171 -5.25 7.12 23.44
C VAL A 171 -4.75 5.82 22.80
N ILE A 172 -5.11 4.66 23.36
CA ILE A 172 -4.67 3.35 22.82
C ILE A 172 -5.21 3.15 21.40
N LYS A 173 -6.51 3.34 21.17
CA LYS A 173 -7.14 3.15 19.86
C LYS A 173 -6.50 4.01 18.77
N TRP A 174 -6.39 5.32 19.03
CA TRP A 174 -5.87 6.24 18.04
C TRP A 174 -4.38 6.11 17.81
N LYS A 175 -3.60 5.78 18.86
CA LYS A 175 -2.19 5.46 18.71
C LYS A 175 -2.01 4.30 17.75
N GLU A 176 -2.70 3.17 17.94
CA GLU A 176 -2.61 2.01 17.06
C GLU A 176 -3.13 2.30 15.63
N ILE A 177 -4.16 3.16 15.48
CA ILE A 177 -4.65 3.55 14.16
C ILE A 177 -3.61 4.39 13.42
N TYR A 178 -2.98 5.37 14.09
CA TYR A 178 -1.92 6.17 13.47
C TYR A 178 -0.70 5.34 13.10
N GLU A 179 -0.31 4.41 13.97
CA GLU A 179 0.81 3.49 13.70
C GLU A 179 0.56 2.60 12.47
N VAL A 180 -0.64 2.04 12.30
CA VAL A 180 -0.92 1.20 11.13
C VAL A 180 -1.08 2.01 9.84
N LEU A 181 -1.59 3.23 9.94
CA LEU A 181 -1.70 4.12 8.76
C LEU A 181 -0.31 4.54 8.27
N GLU A 182 0.57 4.92 9.17
CA GLU A 182 1.95 5.27 8.81
C GLU A 182 2.72 4.02 8.32
N ALA A 183 2.62 2.88 8.97
CA ALA A 183 3.23 1.64 8.49
C ALA A 183 2.78 1.25 7.07
N SER A 184 1.61 1.73 6.60
CA SER A 184 1.20 1.54 5.20
C SER A 184 2.05 2.39 4.24
N THR A 185 2.58 3.53 4.67
CA THR A 185 3.51 4.36 3.87
C THR A 185 4.92 3.81 3.90
N ASP A 186 5.38 3.25 5.04
CA ASP A 186 6.65 2.49 5.10
C ASP A 186 6.65 1.36 4.08
N LYS A 187 5.50 0.65 3.94
CA LYS A 187 5.39 -0.41 2.93
C LYS A 187 5.39 0.12 1.49
N CYS A 188 4.93 1.35 1.26
CA CYS A 188 5.11 1.99 -0.06
C CYS A 188 6.59 2.30 -0.33
N GLU A 189 7.38 2.66 0.69
CA GLU A 189 8.82 2.84 0.58
C GLU A 189 9.54 1.49 0.36
N ASP A 190 9.16 0.40 1.04
CA ASP A 190 9.67 -0.95 0.76
C ASP A 190 9.49 -1.34 -0.73
N VAL A 191 8.39 -0.92 -1.36
CA VAL A 191 8.19 -1.09 -2.81
C VAL A 191 9.24 -0.29 -3.60
N ALA A 192 9.55 0.94 -3.18
CA ALA A 192 10.58 1.77 -3.81
C ALA A 192 11.97 1.12 -3.74
N ASP A 193 12.35 0.59 -2.59
CA ASP A 193 13.63 -0.11 -2.39
C ASP A 193 13.80 -1.30 -3.34
N VAL A 194 12.74 -2.08 -3.54
CA VAL A 194 12.78 -3.20 -4.48
C VAL A 194 12.87 -2.69 -5.93
N LEU A 195 12.13 -1.64 -6.29
CA LEU A 195 12.19 -1.03 -7.62
C LEU A 195 13.56 -0.45 -7.93
N GLU A 196 14.21 0.20 -6.96
CA GLU A 196 15.58 0.70 -7.08
C GLU A 196 16.56 -0.48 -7.32
N SER A 197 16.44 -1.56 -6.54
CA SER A 197 17.25 -2.77 -6.73
C SER A 197 17.12 -3.33 -8.14
N VAL A 198 15.91 -3.41 -8.68
CA VAL A 198 15.66 -3.89 -10.06
C VAL A 198 16.38 -3.04 -11.10
N VAL A 199 16.36 -1.70 -10.94
CA VAL A 199 17.01 -0.78 -11.89
C VAL A 199 18.52 -0.86 -11.79
N LEU A 200 19.08 -0.89 -10.59
CA LEU A 200 20.52 -0.95 -10.37
C LEU A 200 21.15 -2.25 -10.90
N LYS A 201 20.41 -3.38 -10.84
CA LYS A 201 20.86 -4.66 -11.39
C LYS A 201 20.74 -4.74 -12.92
N ALA A 202 19.89 -3.90 -13.52
CA ALA A 202 19.68 -3.86 -14.97
C ALA A 202 20.63 -2.89 -15.70
N ALA A 203 21.34 -2.00 -14.98
CA ALA A 203 22.29 -1.02 -15.51
C ALA A 203 23.67 -1.62 -15.70
#